data_d9cda34b495b33bf62b2604c8726756d
#
_entry.id   d9cda34b495b33bf62b2604c8726756d
#
_cell.length_a   1.000
_cell.length_b   1.000
_cell.length_c   1.000
_cell.angle_alpha   90.00
_cell.angle_beta   90.00
_cell.angle_gamma   90.00
#
_symmetry.space_group_name_H-M   'P 1'
#
loop_
_entity.id
_entity.type
_entity.pdbx_description
1 polymer ?
#
loop_
_entity_poly.entity_id
_entity_poly.type
_entity_poly.pdbx_seq_one_letter_code
_entity_poly.pdbx_strand_id
1 'polypeptide(L)'
;MTDDFDFNTDLYAAPGLTEGIDWARRFRRHERFDDSPARTAEGPRTVILAPHGGGIEPGTSELCLAVAGYHPANLPITPSAGVTYDYWMFEGIRDGGNADLHVTSTGCDDLVAVSLCGGALSALSLHGFKPENAHPPRDPDERVVLIGGRDDLLRPLLFTALKDVDLPVEDTGGQGEVGGDDLCNIVNRTLRAKGAQLELSEPLRDTMFGDNTRPGRKHTTTEVFWRFVAACRDALDQFEAKPEIASPDVRSSPDVRCQRS
;
A
#
# COMPACT_ATOMS: atom_id res chain seq x y z
N MET A 1 6.43 4.63 -18.03
CA MET A 1 5.05 4.69 -18.58
C MET A 1 4.56 6.10 -18.33
N THR A 2 4.01 6.81 -19.31
CA THR A 2 3.38 8.12 -19.06
C THR A 2 1.94 7.84 -18.65
N ASP A 3 1.52 8.36 -17.50
CA ASP A 3 0.13 8.24 -17.06
C ASP A 3 -0.80 9.06 -17.97
N ASP A 4 -2.00 8.56 -18.20
CA ASP A 4 -3.04 9.28 -18.96
C ASP A 4 -3.71 10.37 -18.11
N PHE A 5 -3.57 10.29 -16.78
CA PHE A 5 -4.15 11.19 -15.81
C PHE A 5 -3.11 11.65 -14.80
N ASP A 6 -3.07 12.95 -14.53
CA ASP A 6 -2.17 13.52 -13.52
C ASP A 6 -2.65 13.25 -12.09
N PHE A 7 -3.98 13.20 -11.88
CA PHE A 7 -4.61 13.01 -10.57
C PHE A 7 -5.76 12.00 -10.62
N ASN A 8 -6.04 11.34 -9.48
CA ASN A 8 -7.20 10.46 -9.39
C ASN A 8 -8.51 11.20 -9.67
N THR A 9 -8.66 12.46 -9.22
CA THR A 9 -9.86 13.23 -9.48
C THR A 9 -10.04 13.59 -10.96
N ASP A 10 -8.97 13.68 -11.75
CA ASP A 10 -9.07 13.86 -13.20
C ASP A 10 -9.58 12.58 -13.88
N LEU A 11 -9.07 11.41 -13.44
CA LEU A 11 -9.58 10.11 -13.87
C LEU A 11 -11.07 9.95 -13.51
N TYR A 12 -11.46 10.32 -12.29
CA TYR A 12 -12.87 10.22 -11.85
C TYR A 12 -13.82 11.10 -12.67
N ALA A 13 -13.32 12.23 -13.18
CA ALA A 13 -14.08 13.16 -14.00
C ALA A 13 -14.02 12.86 -15.51
N ALA A 14 -13.20 11.87 -15.91
CA ALA A 14 -12.96 11.58 -17.33
C ALA A 14 -14.22 11.03 -18.01
N PRO A 15 -14.64 11.60 -19.16
CA PRO A 15 -15.78 11.11 -19.92
C PRO A 15 -15.57 9.63 -20.33
N GLY A 16 -16.59 8.81 -20.13
CA GLY A 16 -16.57 7.40 -20.52
C GLY A 16 -15.97 6.46 -19.48
N LEU A 17 -15.45 6.96 -18.36
CA LEU A 17 -15.07 6.16 -17.22
C LEU A 17 -16.13 6.21 -16.13
N THR A 18 -16.43 5.06 -15.53
CA THR A 18 -17.50 4.95 -14.52
C THR A 18 -17.06 4.10 -13.35
N GLU A 19 -17.21 4.63 -12.13
CA GLU A 19 -16.98 3.85 -10.90
C GLU A 19 -17.95 2.66 -10.83
N GLY A 20 -17.43 1.50 -10.50
CA GLY A 20 -18.17 0.24 -10.47
C GLY A 20 -18.21 -0.51 -11.80
N ILE A 21 -17.73 0.09 -12.90
CA ILE A 21 -17.62 -0.52 -14.24
C ILE A 21 -16.17 -0.58 -14.69
N ASP A 22 -15.47 0.55 -14.72
CA ASP A 22 -14.08 0.65 -15.16
C ASP A 22 -13.10 0.56 -13.99
N TRP A 23 -13.46 1.20 -12.90
CA TRP A 23 -12.65 1.29 -11.69
C TRP A 23 -13.52 1.27 -10.44
N ALA A 24 -12.89 1.00 -9.30
CA ALA A 24 -13.56 1.04 -8.00
C ALA A 24 -12.60 1.54 -6.91
N ARG A 25 -13.17 2.14 -5.87
CA ARG A 25 -12.47 2.41 -4.62
C ARG A 25 -12.95 1.46 -3.55
N ARG A 26 -12.03 0.91 -2.79
CA ARG A 26 -12.35 0.10 -1.61
C ARG A 26 -11.56 0.63 -0.43
N PHE A 27 -12.24 0.89 0.65
CA PHE A 27 -11.59 1.42 1.84
C PHE A 27 -12.34 1.02 3.10
N ARG A 28 -11.62 1.07 4.21
CA ARG A 28 -12.20 0.92 5.54
C ARG A 28 -11.49 1.81 6.53
N ARG A 29 -12.29 2.49 7.34
CA ARG A 29 -11.85 3.19 8.53
C ARG A 29 -12.47 2.49 9.73
N HIS A 30 -11.66 2.14 10.73
CA HIS A 30 -12.14 1.57 11.96
C HIS A 30 -12.58 2.68 12.90
N GLU A 31 -13.67 2.45 13.57
CA GLU A 31 -14.12 3.32 14.62
C GLU A 31 -13.22 3.15 15.85
N ARG A 32 -12.72 4.25 16.36
CA ARG A 32 -11.84 4.31 17.53
C ARG A 32 -12.42 5.29 18.51
N PHE A 33 -12.64 4.84 19.74
CA PHE A 33 -13.15 5.67 20.82
C PHE A 33 -12.03 6.05 21.76
N ASP A 34 -11.86 7.33 21.99
CA ASP A 34 -10.97 7.88 23.01
C ASP A 34 -11.62 9.08 23.69
N ASP A 35 -12.76 8.82 24.35
CA ASP A 35 -13.44 9.78 25.22
C ASP A 35 -13.18 9.49 26.71
N SER A 36 -12.32 8.51 27.01
CA SER A 36 -11.95 8.14 28.36
C SER A 36 -11.02 9.19 28.99
N PRO A 37 -11.15 9.46 30.30
CA PRO A 37 -10.21 10.34 31.00
C PRO A 37 -8.76 9.87 30.99
N ALA A 38 -8.52 8.60 30.79
CA ALA A 38 -7.18 8.03 30.73
C ALA A 38 -6.49 8.20 29.35
N ARG A 39 -7.25 8.47 28.30
CA ARG A 39 -6.82 8.84 26.94
C ARG A 39 -5.61 8.08 26.41
N THR A 40 -5.74 6.80 26.28
CA THR A 40 -4.84 6.00 25.47
C THR A 40 -5.57 5.72 24.17
N ALA A 41 -5.22 6.42 23.09
CA ALA A 41 -5.76 6.10 21.77
C ALA A 41 -5.41 4.66 21.42
N GLU A 42 -6.40 3.78 21.48
CA GLU A 42 -6.23 2.35 21.16
C GLU A 42 -6.34 2.14 19.66
N GLY A 43 -5.53 1.22 19.13
CA GLY A 43 -5.55 0.79 17.74
C GLY A 43 -4.36 1.27 16.92
N PRO A 44 -4.14 0.62 15.77
CA PRO A 44 -3.00 0.87 14.92
C PRO A 44 -3.04 2.29 14.34
N ARG A 45 -1.84 2.82 14.13
CA ARG A 45 -1.61 4.19 13.66
C ARG A 45 -1.04 4.22 12.25
N THR A 46 -1.05 3.06 11.59
CA THR A 46 -0.63 2.87 10.21
C THR A 46 -1.83 2.60 9.32
N VAL A 47 -1.83 3.15 8.11
CA VAL A 47 -2.80 2.84 7.06
C VAL A 47 -2.14 1.99 5.96
N ILE A 48 -2.88 1.02 5.41
CA ILE A 48 -2.41 0.16 4.33
C ILE A 48 -3.02 0.63 3.01
N LEU A 49 -2.19 0.79 1.98
CA LEU A 49 -2.59 1.35 0.69
C LEU A 49 -2.29 0.39 -0.45
N ALA A 50 -3.14 0.38 -1.47
CA ALA A 50 -2.87 -0.17 -2.80
C ALA A 50 -3.41 0.80 -3.87
N PRO A 51 -2.60 1.80 -4.25
CA PRO A 51 -3.02 2.83 -5.21
C PRO A 51 -3.33 2.28 -6.59
N HIS A 52 -2.77 1.13 -6.95
CA HIS A 52 -2.85 0.53 -8.29
C HIS A 52 -3.42 -0.89 -8.24
N GLY A 53 -4.48 -1.09 -7.48
CA GLY A 53 -5.11 -2.38 -7.28
C GLY A 53 -5.83 -2.96 -8.50
N GLY A 54 -6.47 -4.10 -8.30
CA GLY A 54 -7.28 -4.77 -9.31
C GLY A 54 -6.46 -5.33 -10.47
N GLY A 55 -6.66 -4.79 -11.65
CA GLY A 55 -5.96 -5.18 -12.89
C GLY A 55 -4.84 -4.22 -13.28
N ILE A 56 -4.57 -3.15 -12.53
CA ILE A 56 -3.47 -2.21 -12.79
C ILE A 56 -2.15 -2.89 -12.43
N GLU A 57 -1.98 -3.25 -11.17
CA GLU A 57 -0.86 -4.04 -10.64
C GLU A 57 -1.43 -5.28 -9.93
N PRO A 58 -1.67 -6.38 -10.68
CA PRO A 58 -2.38 -7.55 -10.18
C PRO A 58 -1.78 -8.13 -8.90
N GLY A 59 -2.64 -8.37 -7.90
CA GLY A 59 -2.28 -8.94 -6.61
C GLY A 59 -2.16 -7.95 -5.46
N THR A 60 -1.95 -6.66 -5.75
CA THR A 60 -1.76 -5.64 -4.70
C THR A 60 -3.01 -5.41 -3.84
N SER A 61 -4.22 -5.52 -4.41
CA SER A 61 -5.48 -5.45 -3.65
C SER A 61 -5.61 -6.57 -2.63
N GLU A 62 -5.32 -7.81 -3.04
CA GLU A 62 -5.39 -8.97 -2.18
C GLU A 62 -4.36 -8.89 -1.05
N LEU A 63 -3.14 -8.43 -1.36
CA LEU A 63 -2.09 -8.18 -0.38
C LEU A 63 -2.49 -7.07 0.60
N CYS A 64 -3.03 -5.96 0.10
CA CYS A 64 -3.51 -4.86 0.93
C CYS A 64 -4.55 -5.33 1.95
N LEU A 65 -5.56 -6.09 1.52
CA LEU A 65 -6.56 -6.68 2.41
C LEU A 65 -5.93 -7.59 3.46
N ALA A 66 -5.05 -8.51 3.04
CA ALA A 66 -4.47 -9.49 3.94
C ALA A 66 -3.54 -8.84 4.98
N VAL A 67 -2.70 -7.88 4.57
CA VAL A 67 -1.86 -7.10 5.48
C VAL A 67 -2.72 -6.27 6.44
N ALA A 68 -3.82 -5.69 5.95
CA ALA A 68 -4.77 -4.97 6.79
C ALA A 68 -5.58 -5.87 7.75
N GLY A 69 -5.41 -7.20 7.69
CA GLY A 69 -6.04 -8.15 8.61
C GLY A 69 -7.32 -8.78 8.09
N TYR A 70 -7.52 -8.79 6.76
CA TYR A 70 -8.72 -9.28 6.11
C TYR A 70 -8.43 -10.41 5.15
N HIS A 71 -9.22 -11.48 5.18
CA HIS A 71 -9.04 -12.54 4.20
C HIS A 71 -9.54 -12.06 2.82
N PRO A 72 -8.72 -12.12 1.74
CA PRO A 72 -9.09 -11.55 0.45
C PRO A 72 -10.37 -12.14 -0.16
N ALA A 73 -10.66 -13.42 0.09
CA ALA A 73 -11.84 -14.11 -0.44
C ALA A 73 -13.13 -13.80 0.33
N ASN A 74 -13.04 -13.32 1.57
CA ASN A 74 -14.18 -13.16 2.45
C ASN A 74 -14.40 -11.68 2.79
N LEU A 75 -15.45 -11.08 2.26
CA LEU A 75 -15.97 -9.80 2.72
C LEU A 75 -17.40 -10.04 3.25
N PRO A 76 -17.76 -9.62 4.44
CA PRO A 76 -16.95 -8.93 5.41
C PRO A 76 -16.06 -9.88 6.20
N ILE A 77 -14.95 -9.39 6.48
CA ILE A 77 -13.87 -9.78 7.31
C ILE A 77 -14.17 -10.83 8.34
N THR A 78 -13.41 -11.89 8.28
CA THR A 78 -13.05 -12.58 9.50
C THR A 78 -11.71 -11.99 9.91
N PRO A 79 -11.60 -11.27 11.04
CA PRO A 79 -10.28 -10.97 11.58
C PRO A 79 -9.58 -12.31 11.77
N SER A 80 -8.51 -12.54 11.06
CA SER A 80 -7.49 -13.41 11.61
C SER A 80 -7.14 -12.80 12.97
N ALA A 81 -6.93 -13.61 13.99
CA ALA A 81 -6.64 -13.11 15.32
C ALA A 81 -5.55 -12.03 15.23
N GLY A 82 -5.80 -10.83 15.73
CA GLY A 82 -4.83 -9.74 15.71
C GLY A 82 -5.42 -8.39 15.31
N VAL A 83 -4.54 -7.42 15.19
CA VAL A 83 -4.87 -6.03 14.86
C VAL A 83 -5.41 -5.92 13.43
N THR A 84 -6.41 -5.08 13.22
CA THR A 84 -6.89 -4.70 11.89
C THR A 84 -6.51 -3.25 11.61
N TYR A 85 -6.01 -2.99 10.40
CA TYR A 85 -5.57 -1.67 9.96
C TYR A 85 -6.63 -1.01 9.07
N ASP A 86 -6.71 0.31 9.11
CA ASP A 86 -7.41 1.08 8.09
C ASP A 86 -6.75 0.82 6.75
N TYR A 87 -7.54 0.78 5.67
CA TYR A 87 -6.99 0.61 4.34
C TYR A 87 -7.72 1.43 3.29
N TRP A 88 -7.04 1.71 2.21
CA TRP A 88 -7.60 2.26 0.98
C TRP A 88 -6.94 1.64 -0.24
N MET A 89 -7.73 1.40 -1.27
CA MET A 89 -7.24 0.94 -2.56
C MET A 89 -8.07 1.53 -3.70
N PHE A 90 -7.39 1.81 -4.80
CA PHE A 90 -7.98 2.09 -6.10
C PHE A 90 -7.76 0.88 -7.00
N GLU A 91 -8.81 0.40 -7.65
CA GLU A 91 -8.78 -0.84 -8.43
C GLU A 91 -9.23 -0.58 -9.87
N GLY A 92 -8.43 -0.97 -10.86
CA GLY A 92 -8.89 -1.15 -12.22
C GLY A 92 -9.70 -2.44 -12.33
N ILE A 93 -10.96 -2.35 -12.79
CA ILE A 93 -11.87 -3.50 -12.79
C ILE A 93 -12.38 -3.91 -14.16
N ARG A 94 -11.82 -3.36 -15.23
CA ARG A 94 -12.06 -3.76 -16.62
C ARG A 94 -11.59 -5.18 -16.88
N ASP A 95 -12.09 -5.80 -17.93
CA ASP A 95 -11.58 -7.10 -18.41
C ASP A 95 -10.18 -6.98 -19.03
N GLY A 96 -9.78 -5.79 -19.49
CA GLY A 96 -8.46 -5.47 -20.03
C GLY A 96 -8.21 -3.96 -20.09
N GLY A 97 -6.95 -3.55 -20.37
CA GLY A 97 -6.57 -2.13 -20.47
C GLY A 97 -6.57 -1.39 -19.13
N ASN A 98 -6.39 -2.10 -18.03
CA ASN A 98 -6.38 -1.46 -16.71
C ASN A 98 -5.13 -0.60 -16.47
N ALA A 99 -4.04 -0.83 -17.21
CA ALA A 99 -2.83 -0.02 -17.12
C ALA A 99 -3.10 1.47 -17.45
N ASP A 100 -4.09 1.76 -18.31
CA ASP A 100 -4.51 3.13 -18.64
C ASP A 100 -5.14 3.88 -17.46
N LEU A 101 -5.50 3.15 -16.40
CA LEU A 101 -6.07 3.73 -15.17
C LEU A 101 -5.00 4.00 -14.10
N HIS A 102 -3.73 3.82 -14.44
CA HIS A 102 -2.63 4.12 -13.53
C HIS A 102 -2.55 5.63 -13.32
N VAL A 103 -2.41 6.04 -12.06
CA VAL A 103 -2.14 7.42 -11.64
C VAL A 103 -0.99 7.35 -10.64
N THR A 104 0.11 8.01 -10.92
CA THR A 104 1.28 8.00 -10.03
C THR A 104 0.89 8.33 -8.58
N SER A 105 1.56 7.71 -7.61
CA SER A 105 1.26 7.92 -6.18
C SER A 105 1.41 9.36 -5.71
N THR A 106 2.17 10.19 -6.44
CA THR A 106 2.26 11.65 -6.19
C THR A 106 1.01 12.40 -6.66
N GLY A 107 0.28 11.84 -7.63
CA GLY A 107 -1.01 12.34 -8.12
C GLY A 107 -2.23 11.78 -7.36
N CYS A 108 -2.01 10.97 -6.32
CA CYS A 108 -3.12 10.44 -5.53
C CYS A 108 -3.77 11.53 -4.67
N ASP A 109 -4.86 12.09 -5.16
CA ASP A 109 -5.64 13.16 -4.52
C ASP A 109 -7.05 12.72 -4.08
N ASP A 110 -7.32 11.40 -4.04
CA ASP A 110 -8.56 10.87 -3.50
C ASP A 110 -8.76 11.31 -2.06
N LEU A 111 -9.92 11.94 -1.78
CA LEU A 111 -10.19 12.55 -0.48
C LEU A 111 -10.19 11.54 0.68
N VAL A 112 -10.58 10.28 0.40
CA VAL A 112 -10.59 9.23 1.43
C VAL A 112 -9.17 8.79 1.71
N ALA A 113 -8.35 8.53 0.67
CA ALA A 113 -6.93 8.19 0.82
C ALA A 113 -6.19 9.27 1.61
N VAL A 114 -6.34 10.53 1.19
CA VAL A 114 -5.72 11.70 1.86
C VAL A 114 -6.16 11.82 3.32
N SER A 115 -7.46 11.63 3.59
CA SER A 115 -7.99 11.71 4.96
C SER A 115 -7.51 10.56 5.85
N LEU A 116 -7.35 9.35 5.30
CA LEU A 116 -6.81 8.21 6.04
C LEU A 116 -5.33 8.42 6.37
N CYS A 117 -4.53 8.81 5.38
CA CYS A 117 -3.11 9.11 5.58
C CYS A 117 -2.91 10.27 6.54
N GLY A 118 -3.65 11.38 6.36
CA GLY A 118 -3.55 12.56 7.23
C GLY A 118 -3.99 12.31 8.68
N GLY A 119 -4.70 11.22 8.96
CA GLY A 119 -5.06 10.78 10.30
C GLY A 119 -4.13 9.70 10.87
N ALA A 120 -3.17 9.21 10.09
CA ALA A 120 -2.24 8.14 10.47
C ALA A 120 -0.84 8.68 10.76
N LEU A 121 -0.07 7.97 11.59
CA LEU A 121 1.34 8.30 11.86
C LEU A 121 2.27 7.77 10.77
N SER A 122 1.91 6.68 10.13
CA SER A 122 2.65 6.07 9.02
C SER A 122 1.68 5.44 8.01
N ALA A 123 2.20 5.08 6.86
CA ALA A 123 1.48 4.32 5.85
C ALA A 123 2.39 3.24 5.27
N LEU A 124 1.79 2.11 4.86
CA LEU A 124 2.44 1.09 4.06
C LEU A 124 1.70 0.98 2.73
N SER A 125 2.37 1.30 1.63
CA SER A 125 1.83 1.20 0.28
C SER A 125 2.37 -0.02 -0.45
N LEU A 126 1.47 -0.73 -1.13
CA LEU A 126 1.77 -1.95 -1.89
C LEU A 126 1.62 -1.66 -3.38
N HIS A 127 2.70 -1.88 -4.11
CA HIS A 127 2.86 -1.65 -5.54
C HIS A 127 3.36 -2.88 -6.26
N GLY A 128 3.24 -2.86 -7.56
CA GLY A 128 3.79 -3.89 -8.42
C GLY A 128 4.47 -3.29 -9.64
N PHE A 129 5.61 -3.85 -10.01
CA PHE A 129 6.35 -3.41 -11.19
C PHE A 129 6.72 -4.59 -12.09
N LYS A 130 7.07 -4.28 -13.33
CA LYS A 130 7.67 -5.21 -14.27
C LYS A 130 9.18 -4.96 -14.29
N PRO A 131 10.02 -5.99 -14.01
CA PRO A 131 11.45 -5.81 -13.88
C PRO A 131 12.11 -5.17 -15.12
N GLU A 132 11.66 -5.54 -16.31
CA GLU A 132 12.16 -5.01 -17.58
C GLU A 132 11.87 -3.51 -17.78
N ASN A 133 10.86 -2.97 -17.07
CA ASN A 133 10.48 -1.55 -17.12
C ASN A 133 11.16 -0.72 -16.02
N ALA A 134 11.91 -1.35 -15.12
CA ALA A 134 12.67 -0.63 -14.10
C ALA A 134 13.86 0.17 -14.72
N HIS A 135 14.33 1.18 -14.01
CA HIS A 135 15.48 1.98 -14.44
C HIS A 135 16.61 1.93 -13.39
N PRO A 136 17.74 1.24 -13.70
CA PRO A 136 18.01 0.47 -14.94
C PRO A 136 17.12 -0.78 -15.06
N PRO A 137 16.88 -1.28 -16.29
CA PRO A 137 16.13 -2.52 -16.50
C PRO A 137 16.75 -3.69 -15.75
N ARG A 138 15.90 -4.56 -15.21
CA ARG A 138 16.27 -5.76 -14.45
C ARG A 138 15.91 -7.03 -15.26
N ASP A 139 16.37 -8.18 -14.78
CA ASP A 139 16.01 -9.45 -15.39
C ASP A 139 14.47 -9.64 -15.36
N PRO A 140 13.80 -9.91 -16.50
CA PRO A 140 12.37 -10.08 -16.56
C PRO A 140 11.81 -11.14 -15.61
N ASP A 141 12.59 -12.17 -15.28
CA ASP A 141 12.20 -13.25 -14.38
C ASP A 141 12.57 -12.98 -12.92
N GLU A 142 13.13 -11.82 -12.62
CA GLU A 142 13.59 -11.48 -11.27
C GLU A 142 12.44 -11.39 -10.28
N ARG A 143 12.57 -12.12 -9.18
CA ARG A 143 11.66 -12.10 -8.04
C ARG A 143 12.27 -11.26 -6.94
N VAL A 144 11.70 -10.08 -6.69
CA VAL A 144 12.23 -9.18 -5.67
C VAL A 144 11.13 -8.28 -5.11
N VAL A 145 11.31 -7.87 -3.87
CA VAL A 145 10.59 -6.77 -3.21
C VAL A 145 11.56 -5.61 -3.05
N LEU A 146 11.27 -4.47 -3.64
CA LEU A 146 12.03 -3.23 -3.41
C LEU A 146 11.32 -2.41 -2.34
N ILE A 147 12.07 -2.00 -1.33
CA ILE A 147 11.53 -1.19 -0.23
C ILE A 147 11.92 0.26 -0.45
N GLY A 148 10.93 1.15 -0.42
CA GLY A 148 11.08 2.59 -0.55
C GLY A 148 10.30 3.35 0.52
N GLY A 149 10.14 4.65 0.28
CA GLY A 149 9.45 5.56 1.20
C GLY A 149 10.39 6.24 2.18
N ARG A 150 9.83 7.12 2.99
CA ARG A 150 10.57 8.00 3.91
C ARG A 150 10.66 7.46 5.34
N ASP A 151 9.94 6.38 5.68
CA ASP A 151 9.90 5.89 7.06
C ASP A 151 11.14 5.05 7.41
N ASP A 152 12.12 5.73 8.00
CA ASP A 152 13.39 5.19 8.45
C ASP A 152 13.28 4.24 9.66
N LEU A 153 12.11 4.16 10.28
CA LEU A 153 11.82 3.21 11.35
C LEU A 153 11.13 1.94 10.81
N LEU A 154 10.23 2.09 9.84
CA LEU A 154 9.45 0.97 9.30
C LEU A 154 10.23 0.17 8.25
N ARG A 155 10.96 0.84 7.34
CA ARG A 155 11.71 0.17 6.28
C ARG A 155 12.68 -0.90 6.77
N PRO A 156 13.55 -0.66 7.79
CA PRO A 156 14.45 -1.71 8.30
C PRO A 156 13.73 -2.91 8.90
N LEU A 157 12.56 -2.71 9.52
CA LEU A 157 11.74 -3.79 10.05
C LEU A 157 11.16 -4.66 8.93
N LEU A 158 10.63 -4.02 7.88
CA LEU A 158 10.15 -4.72 6.68
C LEU A 158 11.27 -5.50 6.01
N PHE A 159 12.47 -4.90 5.86
CA PHE A 159 13.62 -5.58 5.27
C PHE A 159 13.99 -6.84 6.06
N THR A 160 14.10 -6.73 7.38
CA THR A 160 14.44 -7.86 8.24
C THR A 160 13.37 -8.95 8.18
N ALA A 161 12.10 -8.58 8.36
CA ALA A 161 11.01 -9.54 8.39
C ALA A 161 10.83 -10.29 7.06
N LEU A 162 10.97 -9.60 5.91
CA LEU A 162 10.90 -10.23 4.59
C LEU A 162 12.07 -11.16 4.34
N LYS A 163 13.28 -10.78 4.76
CA LYS A 163 14.47 -11.60 4.65
C LYS A 163 14.39 -12.86 5.52
N ASP A 164 13.85 -12.74 6.73
CA ASP A 164 13.72 -13.86 7.67
C ASP A 164 12.74 -14.95 7.17
N VAL A 165 11.89 -14.63 6.22
CA VAL A 165 10.99 -15.60 5.55
C VAL A 165 11.48 -15.98 4.14
N ASP A 166 12.75 -15.80 3.84
CA ASP A 166 13.40 -16.14 2.56
C ASP A 166 12.74 -15.50 1.32
N LEU A 167 12.28 -14.26 1.45
CA LEU A 167 11.84 -13.47 0.32
C LEU A 167 12.99 -12.57 -0.18
N PRO A 168 13.27 -12.55 -1.48
CA PRO A 168 14.26 -11.62 -2.04
C PRO A 168 13.84 -10.18 -1.82
N VAL A 169 14.66 -9.39 -1.14
CA VAL A 169 14.33 -8.03 -0.74
C VAL A 169 15.55 -7.11 -0.86
N GLU A 170 15.32 -5.90 -1.35
CA GLU A 170 16.30 -4.83 -1.45
C GLU A 170 15.72 -3.54 -0.86
N ASP A 171 16.51 -2.82 -0.05
CA ASP A 171 16.14 -1.47 0.41
C ASP A 171 16.77 -0.44 -0.53
N THR A 172 15.95 0.32 -1.25
CA THR A 172 16.40 1.36 -2.19
C THR A 172 16.88 2.62 -1.48
N GLY A 173 16.77 2.70 -0.18
CA GLY A 173 17.07 3.92 0.58
C GLY A 173 16.07 5.05 0.36
N GLY A 174 14.91 4.77 -0.25
CA GLY A 174 13.95 5.78 -0.68
C GLY A 174 14.34 6.48 -1.98
N GLN A 175 15.39 6.03 -2.66
CA GLN A 175 15.94 6.70 -3.86
C GLN A 175 15.54 5.98 -5.16
N GLY A 176 15.61 6.72 -6.25
CA GLY A 176 15.29 6.21 -7.58
C GLY A 176 13.80 6.28 -7.92
N GLU A 177 13.44 5.80 -9.09
CA GLU A 177 12.07 5.88 -9.66
C GLU A 177 11.02 5.16 -8.81
N VAL A 178 11.42 4.07 -8.15
CA VAL A 178 10.59 3.31 -7.22
C VAL A 178 10.88 3.66 -5.75
N GLY A 179 11.65 4.73 -5.51
CA GLY A 179 12.12 5.11 -4.16
C GLY A 179 11.01 5.59 -3.23
N GLY A 180 10.00 6.28 -3.77
CA GLY A 180 8.84 6.73 -3.01
C GLY A 180 9.14 7.80 -1.95
N ASP A 181 10.22 8.58 -2.09
CA ASP A 181 10.65 9.60 -1.11
C ASP A 181 10.03 10.98 -1.33
N ASP A 182 9.26 11.17 -2.41
CA ASP A 182 8.55 12.42 -2.65
C ASP A 182 7.50 12.67 -1.55
N LEU A 183 7.47 13.91 -1.02
CA LEU A 183 6.50 14.32 0.00
C LEU A 183 5.06 14.32 -0.50
N CYS A 184 4.85 14.48 -1.81
CA CYS A 184 3.52 14.41 -2.43
C CYS A 184 3.06 12.97 -2.67
N ASN A 185 3.96 11.97 -2.63
CA ASN A 185 3.54 10.57 -2.66
C ASN A 185 2.58 10.29 -1.51
N ILE A 186 1.43 9.68 -1.81
CA ILE A 186 0.36 9.44 -0.83
C ILE A 186 0.86 8.71 0.41
N VAL A 187 1.84 7.82 0.27
CA VAL A 187 2.43 7.06 1.38
C VAL A 187 3.12 7.96 2.42
N ASN A 188 3.59 9.14 2.00
CA ASN A 188 4.26 10.11 2.89
C ASN A 188 3.32 11.20 3.41
N ARG A 189 2.05 11.24 2.99
CA ARG A 189 1.08 12.27 3.40
C ARG A 189 0.45 11.96 4.76
N THR A 190 1.24 11.41 5.66
CA THR A 190 0.89 11.08 7.05
C THR A 190 1.25 12.21 8.00
N LEU A 191 0.82 12.12 9.25
CA LEU A 191 1.14 13.11 10.30
C LEU A 191 2.65 13.27 10.51
N ARG A 192 3.44 12.22 10.26
CA ARG A 192 4.92 12.28 10.35
C ARG A 192 5.59 12.65 9.04
N ALA A 193 4.83 12.85 7.95
CA ALA A 193 5.33 12.97 6.59
C ALA A 193 6.27 11.80 6.19
N LYS A 194 5.96 10.60 6.65
CA LYS A 194 6.74 9.37 6.47
C LYS A 194 5.81 8.19 6.25
N GLY A 195 6.20 7.31 5.33
CA GLY A 195 5.62 6.01 5.09
C GLY A 195 6.63 5.11 4.40
N ALA A 196 6.30 3.84 4.24
CA ALA A 196 7.08 2.88 3.48
C ALA A 196 6.27 2.37 2.29
N GLN A 197 6.92 2.13 1.15
CA GLN A 197 6.30 1.44 0.02
C GLN A 197 7.06 0.18 -0.32
N LEU A 198 6.31 -0.83 -0.79
CA LEU A 198 6.84 -2.09 -1.29
C LEU A 198 6.47 -2.23 -2.76
N GLU A 199 7.50 -2.36 -3.59
CA GLU A 199 7.37 -2.63 -5.01
C GLU A 199 7.66 -4.12 -5.25
N LEU A 200 6.64 -4.88 -5.59
CA LEU A 200 6.76 -6.31 -5.84
C LEU A 200 6.89 -6.56 -7.34
N SER A 201 7.95 -7.25 -7.75
CA SER A 201 8.11 -7.65 -9.16
C SER A 201 6.94 -8.55 -9.62
N GLU A 202 6.55 -8.46 -10.90
CA GLU A 202 5.48 -9.28 -11.47
C GLU A 202 5.76 -10.79 -11.29
N PRO A 203 6.99 -11.31 -11.57
CA PRO A 203 7.29 -12.73 -11.35
C PRO A 203 7.16 -13.17 -9.88
N LEU A 204 7.41 -12.28 -8.92
CA LEU A 204 7.16 -12.60 -7.51
C LEU A 204 5.67 -12.66 -7.23
N ARG A 205 4.89 -11.68 -7.68
CA ARG A 205 3.43 -11.66 -7.50
C ARG A 205 2.75 -12.87 -8.14
N ASP A 206 3.24 -13.34 -9.27
CA ASP A 206 2.73 -14.55 -9.94
C ASP A 206 2.88 -15.80 -9.07
N THR A 207 3.90 -15.89 -8.22
CA THR A 207 4.04 -17.03 -7.30
C THR A 207 3.08 -16.99 -6.12
N MET A 208 2.44 -15.85 -5.88
CA MET A 208 1.54 -15.65 -4.73
C MET A 208 0.13 -16.18 -4.96
N PHE A 209 -0.19 -16.57 -6.20
CA PHE A 209 -1.53 -17.04 -6.58
C PHE A 209 -1.44 -18.27 -7.47
N GLY A 210 -2.31 -19.26 -7.22
CA GLY A 210 -2.43 -20.44 -8.10
C GLY A 210 -3.15 -20.10 -9.41
N ASP A 211 -4.12 -19.18 -9.35
CA ASP A 211 -4.80 -18.57 -10.49
C ASP A 211 -4.69 -17.06 -10.34
N ASN A 212 -3.82 -16.43 -11.15
CA ASN A 212 -3.58 -14.97 -11.10
C ASN A 212 -4.60 -14.17 -11.92
N THR A 213 -5.76 -14.71 -12.24
CA THR A 213 -6.87 -13.92 -12.78
C THR A 213 -7.54 -13.09 -11.69
N ARG A 214 -8.13 -11.96 -12.05
CA ARG A 214 -8.84 -11.09 -11.09
C ARG A 214 -9.89 -11.85 -10.24
N PRO A 215 -10.78 -12.69 -10.78
CA PRO A 215 -11.71 -13.47 -9.96
C PRO A 215 -11.03 -14.60 -9.18
N GLY A 216 -9.95 -15.18 -9.69
CA GLY A 216 -9.27 -16.36 -9.12
C GLY A 216 -8.34 -16.04 -7.96
N ARG A 217 -7.60 -14.92 -8.01
CA ARG A 217 -6.53 -14.58 -7.06
C ARG A 217 -6.95 -14.74 -5.60
N LYS A 218 -8.06 -14.13 -5.23
CA LYS A 218 -8.55 -14.14 -3.84
C LYS A 218 -8.85 -15.51 -3.28
N HIS A 219 -9.06 -16.51 -4.14
CA HIS A 219 -9.39 -17.90 -3.77
C HIS A 219 -8.20 -18.85 -3.86
N THR A 220 -7.09 -18.43 -4.45
CA THR A 220 -5.94 -19.30 -4.78
C THR A 220 -4.62 -18.77 -4.23
N THR A 221 -4.68 -18.03 -3.12
CA THR A 221 -3.49 -17.53 -2.43
C THR A 221 -2.58 -18.71 -2.00
N THR A 222 -1.28 -18.56 -2.23
CA THR A 222 -0.26 -19.59 -1.96
C THR A 222 0.41 -19.37 -0.60
N GLU A 223 1.30 -20.30 -0.23
CA GLU A 223 2.16 -20.13 0.94
C GLU A 223 3.07 -18.90 0.84
N VAL A 224 3.57 -18.57 -0.36
CA VAL A 224 4.39 -17.37 -0.59
C VAL A 224 3.62 -16.10 -0.24
N PHE A 225 2.35 -16.02 -0.64
CA PHE A 225 1.45 -14.93 -0.28
C PHE A 225 1.37 -14.76 1.24
N TRP A 226 1.09 -15.83 1.96
CA TRP A 226 0.90 -15.76 3.42
C TRP A 226 2.19 -15.51 4.19
N ARG A 227 3.34 -15.99 3.69
CA ARG A 227 4.65 -15.64 4.25
C ARG A 227 4.94 -14.15 4.12
N PHE A 228 4.68 -13.58 2.95
CA PHE A 228 4.80 -12.13 2.73
C PHE A 228 3.89 -11.33 3.68
N VAL A 229 2.62 -11.72 3.78
CA VAL A 229 1.64 -11.07 4.66
C VAL A 229 2.09 -11.15 6.12
N ALA A 230 2.52 -12.33 6.58
CA ALA A 230 2.98 -12.52 7.95
C ALA A 230 4.20 -11.64 8.26
N ALA A 231 5.19 -11.56 7.35
CA ALA A 231 6.36 -10.71 7.51
C ALA A 231 5.99 -9.22 7.59
N CYS A 232 5.11 -8.75 6.71
CA CYS A 232 4.64 -7.36 6.76
C CYS A 232 3.92 -7.05 8.08
N ARG A 233 3.08 -7.95 8.56
CA ARG A 233 2.35 -7.77 9.82
C ARG A 233 3.28 -7.80 11.03
N ASP A 234 4.27 -8.69 11.07
CA ASP A 234 5.28 -8.72 12.13
C ASP A 234 6.08 -7.41 12.18
N ALA A 235 6.49 -6.89 11.03
CA ALA A 235 7.16 -5.59 10.93
C ALA A 235 6.27 -4.44 11.45
N LEU A 236 4.98 -4.47 11.12
CA LEU A 236 4.01 -3.48 11.59
C LEU A 236 3.79 -3.57 13.10
N ASP A 237 3.65 -4.77 13.65
CA ASP A 237 3.48 -4.97 15.10
C ASP A 237 4.70 -4.45 15.88
N GLN A 238 5.92 -4.73 15.39
CA GLN A 238 7.15 -4.20 15.96
C GLN A 238 7.25 -2.67 15.82
N PHE A 239 6.78 -2.12 14.70
CA PHE A 239 6.76 -0.68 14.46
C PHE A 239 5.80 0.04 15.40
N GLU A 240 4.56 -0.44 15.53
CA GLU A 240 3.53 0.16 16.40
C GLU A 240 3.91 0.10 17.89
N ALA A 241 4.75 -0.88 18.29
CA ALA A 241 5.26 -1.00 19.66
C ALA A 241 6.38 0.01 19.99
N LYS A 242 6.93 0.73 18.98
CA LYS A 242 8.00 1.71 19.26
C LYS A 242 7.45 2.91 20.04
N PRO A 243 8.19 3.41 21.06
CA PRO A 243 7.73 4.53 21.89
C PRO A 243 7.37 5.79 21.10
N GLU A 244 8.14 6.12 20.07
CA GLU A 244 7.92 7.27 19.18
C GLU A 244 6.66 7.14 18.30
N ILE A 245 6.11 5.94 18.18
CA ILE A 245 4.85 5.65 17.50
C ILE A 245 3.71 5.51 18.50
N ALA A 246 3.94 4.80 19.61
CA ALA A 246 2.92 4.59 20.64
C ALA A 246 2.55 5.91 21.38
N SER A 247 3.49 6.85 21.49
CA SER A 247 3.27 8.14 22.17
C SER A 247 3.91 9.29 21.39
N PRO A 248 3.39 9.63 20.20
CA PRO A 248 4.03 10.59 19.32
C PRO A 248 3.93 12.02 19.83
N ASP A 249 5.03 12.78 19.70
CA ASP A 249 4.99 14.23 19.73
C ASP A 249 4.68 14.78 18.33
N VAL A 250 3.43 15.05 18.06
CA VAL A 250 2.94 15.51 16.75
C VAL A 250 3.21 16.98 16.44
N ARG A 251 3.96 17.71 17.30
CA ARG A 251 4.19 19.15 17.14
C ARG A 251 5.16 19.54 16.03
N SER A 252 5.76 18.58 15.33
CA SER A 252 6.80 18.79 14.31
C SER A 252 6.44 18.33 12.90
N SER A 253 5.16 18.18 12.57
CA SER A 253 4.77 17.79 11.21
C SER A 253 5.09 18.90 10.20
N PRO A 254 5.81 18.63 9.11
CA PRO A 254 6.05 19.61 8.06
C PRO A 254 4.74 19.98 7.34
N ASP A 255 4.53 21.27 7.07
CA ASP A 255 3.40 21.74 6.24
C ASP A 255 3.67 21.35 4.77
N VAL A 256 3.17 20.22 4.36
CA VAL A 256 3.33 19.71 2.98
C VAL A 256 2.15 20.16 2.14
N ARG A 257 2.38 21.09 1.22
CA ARG A 257 1.39 21.55 0.24
C ARG A 257 1.71 20.93 -1.11
N CYS A 258 0.99 19.86 -1.46
CA CYS A 258 1.00 19.32 -2.81
C CYS A 258 -0.04 20.09 -3.63
N GLN A 259 0.42 20.98 -4.50
CA GLN A 259 -0.45 21.81 -5.33
C GLN A 259 -0.55 21.20 -6.74
N ARG A 260 -1.74 21.32 -7.35
CA ARG A 260 -1.90 21.17 -8.79
C ARG A 260 -1.10 22.30 -9.46
N SER A 261 -0.14 21.93 -10.27
CA SER A 261 0.62 22.86 -11.11
C SER A 261 -0.18 23.32 -12.30
#